data_2205549b82def9d465042df929ac7c7a
#
_entry.id   2205549b82def9d465042df929ac7c7a
#
_cell.length_a   1.000
_cell.length_b   1.000
_cell.length_c   1.000
_cell.angle_alpha   90.00
_cell.angle_beta   90.00
_cell.angle_gamma   90.00
#
_symmetry.space_group_name_H-M   'P 1'
#
loop_
_entity.id
_entity.type
_entity.pdbx_description
1 polymer ?
#
loop_
_entity_poly.entity_id
_entity_poly.type
_entity_poly.pdbx_seq_one_letter_code
_entity_poly.pdbx_strand_id
1 'polypeptide(L)'
;MVDFSNRRLLGSAPPARFEVDLHDCEIQGEIPKSLNGAFYRLHMDWLYPPANADETILAGDGYVSMFRLKNGRADYKGRFVQTLRYRKQVEAGHQLYGYYRNPYTDDPSVRDIENPGARTTANTTPVILAGRLYATKEDGLPYEIDPNSLATRSQTDFEGRWRSQTFTAHPKLDPVTGETFAYGYEASGLCSRDVFVACFDKAGRITREWRFDAPHTSMLHDMWLTQEYLVIPGGGLVTSRDWLEAGKKHWAWDSSKPSWYAVIPRTGGSEDIRFFFGPERSIVHTANARSENGRIVLEAPVASGNNWPWFPDVNGTPYKPIPRTLRRITLDLRKKDASPEEELLFDTPTTNFTRVDERFFMQPYRYIYVQHFDESFDSGKRLDRFDTNSLARFDLQEKTLKSWFPGPGRTLQEPVFIPLSANAAEGEGFVVSVGQNIEQSVTELYLLDARRMEELARVTLPFRTSPQIHGAWGDPTTLPLQ
;
A
#
# COMPACT_ATOMS: atom_id res chain seq x y z
N MET A 1 -21.96 -23.84 7.25
CA MET A 1 -22.64 -22.92 6.31
C MET A 1 -21.82 -21.65 6.25
N VAL A 2 -21.49 -21.15 5.04
CA VAL A 2 -20.73 -19.91 4.89
C VAL A 2 -21.69 -18.72 4.99
N ASP A 3 -21.50 -17.83 5.96
CA ASP A 3 -22.38 -16.68 6.20
C ASP A 3 -21.56 -15.37 6.16
N PHE A 4 -21.86 -14.52 5.20
CA PHE A 4 -21.32 -13.17 5.04
C PHE A 4 -22.36 -12.08 5.38
N SER A 5 -23.28 -12.35 6.31
CA SER A 5 -24.32 -11.39 6.70
C SER A 5 -23.76 -10.12 7.34
N ASN A 6 -22.58 -10.21 7.99
CA ASN A 6 -21.90 -9.04 8.56
C ASN A 6 -21.16 -8.24 7.47
N ARG A 7 -21.91 -7.48 6.69
CA ARG A 7 -21.37 -6.67 5.58
C ARG A 7 -20.52 -5.48 5.99
N ARG A 8 -20.48 -5.11 7.27
CA ARG A 8 -19.63 -3.98 7.75
C ARG A 8 -18.14 -4.21 7.52
N LEU A 9 -17.72 -5.47 7.49
CA LEU A 9 -16.32 -5.85 7.24
C LEU A 9 -15.93 -5.85 5.77
N LEU A 10 -16.90 -5.84 4.86
CA LEU A 10 -16.70 -6.11 3.45
C LEU A 10 -16.62 -4.83 2.60
N GLY A 11 -16.74 -3.65 3.23
CA GLY A 11 -16.82 -2.39 2.51
C GLY A 11 -18.06 -2.32 1.60
N SER A 12 -17.91 -1.72 0.44
CA SER A 12 -18.99 -1.53 -0.55
C SER A 12 -19.28 -2.77 -1.42
N ALA A 13 -18.43 -3.80 -1.35
CA ALA A 13 -18.56 -5.00 -2.17
C ALA A 13 -18.52 -6.29 -1.35
N PRO A 14 -19.43 -7.25 -1.60
CA PRO A 14 -19.29 -8.60 -1.05
C PRO A 14 -18.05 -9.28 -1.63
N PRO A 15 -17.48 -10.31 -0.96
CA PRO A 15 -16.38 -11.10 -1.50
C PRO A 15 -16.76 -11.74 -2.83
N ALA A 16 -15.86 -11.69 -3.80
CA ALA A 16 -16.06 -12.30 -5.11
C ALA A 16 -15.96 -13.82 -5.03
N ARG A 17 -14.98 -14.35 -4.30
CA ARG A 17 -14.78 -15.77 -4.01
C ARG A 17 -14.62 -16.67 -5.24
N PHE A 18 -14.26 -16.12 -6.39
CA PHE A 18 -14.04 -16.88 -7.63
C PHE A 18 -12.76 -16.42 -8.31
N GLU A 19 -12.16 -17.29 -9.09
CA GLU A 19 -11.06 -16.98 -9.98
C GLU A 19 -11.59 -16.86 -11.41
N VAL A 20 -10.97 -16.02 -12.24
CA VAL A 20 -11.53 -15.68 -13.55
C VAL A 20 -10.45 -15.30 -14.56
N ASP A 21 -10.68 -15.69 -15.81
CA ASP A 21 -10.07 -15.15 -17.02
C ASP A 21 -11.17 -14.53 -17.88
N LEU A 22 -11.04 -13.26 -18.22
CA LEU A 22 -11.95 -12.55 -19.12
C LEU A 22 -11.13 -11.92 -20.23
N HIS A 23 -11.40 -12.36 -21.44
CA HIS A 23 -10.77 -11.82 -22.64
C HIS A 23 -11.64 -10.77 -23.30
N ASP A 24 -11.00 -9.76 -23.92
CA ASP A 24 -11.67 -8.76 -24.72
C ASP A 24 -12.75 -8.01 -23.92
N CYS A 25 -12.36 -7.43 -22.80
CA CYS A 25 -13.26 -6.64 -21.95
C CYS A 25 -13.95 -5.51 -22.72
N GLU A 26 -15.16 -5.16 -22.31
CA GLU A 26 -15.89 -4.01 -22.86
C GLU A 26 -15.12 -2.70 -22.61
N ILE A 27 -14.96 -1.88 -23.66
CA ILE A 27 -14.23 -0.62 -23.63
C ILE A 27 -15.13 0.51 -24.13
N GLN A 28 -15.23 1.58 -23.36
CA GLN A 28 -15.74 2.89 -23.79
C GLN A 28 -14.56 3.83 -23.98
N GLY A 29 -14.56 4.64 -25.04
CA GLY A 29 -13.42 5.49 -25.39
C GLY A 29 -12.33 4.72 -26.14
N GLU A 30 -11.08 5.17 -26.05
CA GLU A 30 -9.97 4.57 -26.77
C GLU A 30 -8.74 4.38 -25.87
N ILE A 31 -8.27 3.13 -25.73
CA ILE A 31 -6.99 2.82 -25.13
C ILE A 31 -5.89 3.08 -26.15
N PRO A 32 -4.90 3.96 -25.88
CA PRO A 32 -3.80 4.22 -26.81
C PRO A 32 -3.07 2.93 -27.19
N LYS A 33 -2.90 2.70 -28.50
CA LYS A 33 -2.21 1.49 -29.02
C LYS A 33 -0.75 1.38 -28.57
N SER A 34 -0.13 2.51 -28.22
CA SER A 34 1.22 2.57 -27.64
C SER A 34 1.28 2.02 -26.21
N LEU A 35 0.15 1.99 -25.50
CA LEU A 35 0.08 1.45 -24.15
C LEU A 35 0.12 -0.08 -24.19
N ASN A 36 1.24 -0.65 -23.73
CA ASN A 36 1.47 -2.09 -23.69
C ASN A 36 2.03 -2.47 -22.32
N GLY A 37 1.19 -3.04 -21.47
CA GLY A 37 1.57 -3.43 -20.12
C GLY A 37 0.42 -4.06 -19.36
N ALA A 38 0.62 -4.26 -18.08
CA ALA A 38 -0.35 -4.85 -17.19
C ALA A 38 -0.49 -4.01 -15.91
N PHE A 39 -1.70 -3.67 -15.54
CA PHE A 39 -2.02 -3.08 -14.25
C PHE A 39 -2.36 -4.19 -13.27
N TYR A 40 -1.43 -4.48 -12.38
CA TYR A 40 -1.60 -5.44 -11.30
C TYR A 40 -2.23 -4.78 -10.09
N ARG A 41 -3.09 -5.51 -9.40
CA ARG A 41 -3.75 -5.08 -8.17
C ARG A 41 -3.67 -6.18 -7.14
N LEU A 42 -3.38 -5.82 -5.89
CA LEU A 42 -3.62 -6.68 -4.75
C LEU A 42 -4.78 -6.14 -3.93
N HIS A 43 -5.64 -7.03 -3.52
CA HIS A 43 -6.80 -6.71 -2.71
C HIS A 43 -7.16 -7.88 -1.79
N MET A 44 -8.00 -7.58 -0.81
CA MET A 44 -8.51 -8.54 0.14
C MET A 44 -9.77 -9.18 -0.44
N ASP A 45 -9.80 -10.50 -0.50
CA ASP A 45 -11.05 -11.21 -0.73
C ASP A 45 -11.20 -12.30 0.35
N TRP A 46 -12.35 -12.38 0.98
CA TRP A 46 -12.59 -13.36 2.00
C TRP A 46 -13.08 -14.67 1.38
N LEU A 47 -12.25 -15.71 1.41
CA LEU A 47 -12.71 -17.05 1.00
C LEU A 47 -13.74 -17.60 1.97
N TYR A 48 -13.54 -17.39 3.27
CA TYR A 48 -14.46 -17.72 4.36
C TYR A 48 -14.74 -16.50 5.23
N PRO A 49 -15.92 -16.43 5.88
CA PRO A 49 -16.23 -15.33 6.80
C PRO A 49 -15.18 -15.22 7.89
N PRO A 50 -14.83 -14.00 8.33
CA PRO A 50 -13.90 -13.81 9.42
C PRO A 50 -14.40 -14.46 10.70
N ALA A 51 -13.47 -14.96 11.54
CA ALA A 51 -13.79 -15.59 12.81
C ALA A 51 -14.41 -14.59 13.80
N ASN A 52 -14.01 -13.32 13.72
CA ASN A 52 -14.48 -12.24 14.60
C ASN A 52 -15.31 -11.22 13.81
N ALA A 53 -16.45 -10.81 14.37
CA ALA A 53 -17.38 -9.89 13.72
C ALA A 53 -16.82 -8.46 13.54
N ASP A 54 -15.82 -8.08 14.34
CA ASP A 54 -15.15 -6.79 14.32
C ASP A 54 -13.72 -6.85 13.74
N GLU A 55 -13.41 -7.91 12.98
CA GLU A 55 -12.12 -8.07 12.31
C GLU A 55 -11.85 -6.92 11.33
N THR A 56 -10.58 -6.61 11.12
CA THR A 56 -10.17 -5.65 10.09
C THR A 56 -10.25 -6.27 8.69
N ILE A 57 -10.61 -5.46 7.71
CA ILE A 57 -10.55 -5.88 6.31
C ILE A 57 -9.15 -6.36 5.89
N LEU A 58 -8.09 -5.89 6.57
CA LEU A 58 -6.71 -6.27 6.32
C LEU A 58 -6.45 -7.78 6.50
N ALA A 59 -7.33 -8.50 7.21
CA ALA A 59 -7.21 -9.94 7.43
C ALA A 59 -7.81 -10.81 6.32
N GLY A 60 -8.44 -10.23 5.28
CA GLY A 60 -8.94 -10.97 4.12
C GLY A 60 -7.82 -11.64 3.34
N ASP A 61 -8.13 -12.76 2.68
CA ASP A 61 -7.16 -13.50 1.89
C ASP A 61 -6.67 -12.67 0.69
N GLY A 62 -5.41 -12.83 0.32
CA GLY A 62 -4.82 -12.11 -0.81
C GLY A 62 -5.43 -12.55 -2.14
N TYR A 63 -5.83 -11.57 -2.93
CA TYR A 63 -6.30 -11.78 -4.28
C TYR A 63 -5.54 -10.86 -5.24
N VAL A 64 -4.82 -11.44 -6.18
CA VAL A 64 -4.10 -10.72 -7.23
C VAL A 64 -4.95 -10.66 -8.49
N SER A 65 -5.06 -9.47 -9.08
CA SER A 65 -5.72 -9.30 -10.37
C SER A 65 -4.89 -8.45 -11.32
N MET A 66 -5.16 -8.59 -12.61
CA MET A 66 -4.43 -7.93 -13.68
C MET A 66 -5.39 -7.47 -14.77
N PHE A 67 -5.26 -6.21 -15.17
CA PHE A 67 -5.76 -5.73 -16.46
C PHE A 67 -4.57 -5.69 -17.44
N ARG A 68 -4.58 -6.55 -18.46
CA ARG A 68 -3.59 -6.57 -19.53
C ARG A 68 -4.06 -5.64 -20.65
N LEU A 69 -3.34 -4.53 -20.85
CA LEU A 69 -3.62 -3.57 -21.91
C LEU A 69 -2.61 -3.75 -23.05
N LYS A 70 -3.09 -4.03 -24.26
CA LYS A 70 -2.24 -4.29 -25.42
C LYS A 70 -3.00 -4.00 -26.72
N ASN A 71 -2.38 -3.24 -27.63
CA ASN A 71 -2.95 -2.93 -28.94
C ASN A 71 -4.37 -2.32 -28.91
N GLY A 72 -4.68 -1.51 -27.92
CA GLY A 72 -6.01 -0.90 -27.74
C GLY A 72 -7.07 -1.82 -27.16
N ARG A 73 -6.71 -3.02 -26.68
CA ARG A 73 -7.58 -4.02 -26.04
C ARG A 73 -7.25 -4.18 -24.56
N ALA A 74 -8.17 -4.78 -23.83
CA ALA A 74 -8.03 -5.09 -22.41
C ALA A 74 -8.51 -6.51 -22.11
N ASP A 75 -7.66 -7.29 -21.44
CA ASP A 75 -8.04 -8.57 -20.83
C ASP A 75 -7.97 -8.41 -19.30
N TYR A 76 -8.74 -9.23 -18.58
CA TYR A 76 -8.71 -9.27 -17.12
C TYR A 76 -8.46 -10.69 -16.63
N LYS A 77 -7.67 -10.78 -15.55
CA LYS A 77 -7.43 -12.05 -14.84
C LYS A 77 -7.43 -11.83 -13.34
N GLY A 78 -7.95 -12.79 -12.57
CA GLY A 78 -7.93 -12.73 -11.11
C GLY A 78 -7.74 -14.09 -10.47
N ARG A 79 -6.89 -14.16 -9.41
CA ARG A 79 -6.52 -15.39 -8.68
C ARG A 79 -6.34 -15.10 -7.21
N PHE A 80 -6.69 -16.07 -6.35
CA PHE A 80 -6.24 -16.04 -4.98
C PHE A 80 -4.73 -16.26 -4.89
N VAL A 81 -4.07 -15.51 -3.99
CA VAL A 81 -2.69 -15.79 -3.61
C VAL A 81 -2.70 -17.02 -2.71
N GLN A 82 -2.13 -18.12 -3.20
CA GLN A 82 -2.15 -19.40 -2.49
C GLN A 82 -1.10 -19.45 -1.37
N THR A 83 -1.27 -18.58 -0.38
CA THR A 83 -0.44 -18.55 0.84
C THR A 83 -0.62 -19.86 1.63
N LEU A 84 0.28 -20.12 2.58
CA LEU A 84 0.10 -21.25 3.50
C LEU A 84 -1.23 -21.15 4.25
N ARG A 85 -1.58 -19.95 4.71
CA ARG A 85 -2.86 -19.63 5.34
C ARG A 85 -4.04 -20.03 4.43
N TYR A 86 -4.07 -19.54 3.19
CA TYR A 86 -5.13 -19.83 2.23
C TYR A 86 -5.32 -21.34 2.02
N ARG A 87 -4.21 -22.07 1.79
CA ARG A 87 -4.27 -23.54 1.56
C ARG A 87 -4.82 -24.30 2.77
N LYS A 88 -4.39 -23.94 3.99
CA LYS A 88 -4.92 -24.57 5.21
C LYS A 88 -6.42 -24.31 5.39
N GLN A 89 -6.89 -23.11 5.09
CA GLN A 89 -8.32 -22.78 5.14
C GLN A 89 -9.13 -23.53 4.08
N VAL A 90 -8.62 -23.68 2.87
CA VAL A 90 -9.26 -24.50 1.82
C VAL A 90 -9.38 -25.97 2.27
N GLU A 91 -8.31 -26.53 2.83
CA GLU A 91 -8.31 -27.90 3.35
C GLU A 91 -9.32 -28.09 4.49
N ALA A 92 -9.39 -27.14 5.42
CA ALA A 92 -10.33 -27.17 6.54
C ALA A 92 -11.78 -26.87 6.14
N GLY A 93 -12.01 -26.17 5.04
CA GLY A 93 -13.33 -25.73 4.60
C GLY A 93 -13.93 -24.56 5.42
N HIS A 94 -13.14 -23.90 6.25
CA HIS A 94 -13.56 -22.77 7.09
C HIS A 94 -12.39 -21.88 7.52
N GLN A 95 -12.71 -20.74 8.13
CA GLN A 95 -11.73 -19.79 8.69
C GLN A 95 -11.03 -20.42 9.90
N LEU A 96 -9.68 -20.40 9.89
CA LEU A 96 -8.84 -20.93 10.96
C LEU A 96 -8.12 -19.83 11.76
N TYR A 97 -7.98 -18.64 11.20
CA TYR A 97 -7.18 -17.56 11.76
C TYR A 97 -8.06 -16.51 12.41
N GLY A 98 -7.70 -16.12 13.62
CA GLY A 98 -8.36 -15.08 14.39
C GLY A 98 -7.96 -13.67 13.97
N TYR A 99 -7.85 -12.74 14.94
CA TYR A 99 -7.52 -11.35 14.65
C TYR A 99 -6.22 -11.18 13.86
N TYR A 100 -6.25 -10.20 12.95
CA TYR A 100 -5.09 -9.80 12.17
C TYR A 100 -3.83 -9.67 13.03
N ARG A 101 -2.75 -10.38 12.62
CA ARG A 101 -1.45 -10.47 13.30
C ARG A 101 -1.47 -10.96 14.75
N ASN A 102 -2.57 -11.48 15.29
CA ASN A 102 -2.60 -12.04 16.64
C ASN A 102 -2.75 -13.57 16.63
N PRO A 103 -1.65 -14.36 16.64
CA PRO A 103 -1.72 -15.81 16.60
C PRO A 103 -2.33 -16.44 17.86
N TYR A 104 -2.41 -15.72 18.96
CA TYR A 104 -3.06 -16.25 20.18
C TYR A 104 -4.57 -16.44 20.01
N THR A 105 -5.17 -15.83 18.98
CA THR A 105 -6.61 -15.96 18.66
C THR A 105 -6.89 -16.97 17.54
N ASP A 106 -5.86 -17.61 17.00
CA ASP A 106 -5.99 -18.62 15.94
C ASP A 106 -6.50 -19.96 16.48
N ASP A 107 -7.10 -20.76 15.60
CA ASP A 107 -7.42 -22.16 15.90
C ASP A 107 -6.14 -22.89 16.37
N PRO A 108 -6.22 -23.73 17.42
CA PRO A 108 -5.04 -24.45 17.93
C PRO A 108 -4.29 -25.26 16.88
N SER A 109 -4.98 -25.78 15.86
CA SER A 109 -4.38 -26.58 14.78
C SER A 109 -3.43 -25.82 13.87
N VAL A 110 -3.51 -24.47 13.85
CA VAL A 110 -2.68 -23.59 12.99
C VAL A 110 -1.90 -22.56 13.77
N ARG A 111 -2.07 -22.53 15.10
CA ARG A 111 -1.41 -21.54 15.96
C ARG A 111 0.10 -21.72 15.93
N ASP A 112 0.80 -20.69 15.46
CA ASP A 112 2.26 -20.65 15.40
C ASP A 112 2.74 -19.27 15.88
N ILE A 113 3.19 -19.22 17.13
CA ILE A 113 3.65 -17.99 17.78
C ILE A 113 5.10 -17.69 17.40
N GLU A 114 5.89 -18.74 17.15
CA GLU A 114 7.31 -18.61 16.79
C GLU A 114 7.50 -18.17 15.34
N ASN A 115 6.54 -18.50 14.47
CA ASN A 115 6.56 -18.10 13.07
C ASN A 115 5.24 -17.37 12.68
N PRO A 116 5.00 -16.16 13.21
CA PRO A 116 3.78 -15.41 12.94
C PRO A 116 3.60 -15.06 11.45
N GLY A 117 4.69 -15.05 10.66
CA GLY A 117 4.66 -14.81 9.22
C GLY A 117 3.97 -15.93 8.43
N ALA A 118 3.82 -17.13 8.98
CA ALA A 118 3.11 -18.24 8.35
C ALA A 118 1.62 -17.94 8.09
N ARG A 119 1.05 -16.97 8.78
CA ARG A 119 -0.35 -16.54 8.68
C ARG A 119 -0.57 -15.36 7.73
N THR A 120 0.47 -14.90 7.02
CA THR A 120 0.36 -13.78 6.09
C THR A 120 -0.70 -14.01 5.01
N THR A 121 -1.41 -12.96 4.69
CA THR A 121 -2.42 -12.96 3.63
C THR A 121 -1.87 -12.51 2.27
N ALA A 122 -0.69 -11.87 2.24
CA ALA A 122 -0.06 -11.34 1.02
C ALA A 122 -1.03 -10.52 0.14
N ASN A 123 -1.79 -9.59 0.75
CA ASN A 123 -2.93 -8.92 0.12
C ASN A 123 -2.72 -7.43 -0.15
N THR A 124 -1.53 -6.87 0.11
CA THR A 124 -1.39 -5.41 0.20
C THR A 124 -0.84 -4.77 -1.07
N THR A 125 0.37 -5.11 -1.52
CA THR A 125 1.00 -4.43 -2.67
C THR A 125 1.57 -5.43 -3.66
N PRO A 126 1.24 -5.30 -4.97
CA PRO A 126 1.98 -5.99 -6.02
C PRO A 126 3.31 -5.28 -6.22
N VAL A 127 4.42 -5.95 -5.98
CA VAL A 127 5.77 -5.40 -6.07
C VAL A 127 6.50 -6.00 -7.26
N ILE A 128 7.08 -5.14 -8.11
CA ILE A 128 7.96 -5.55 -9.20
C ILE A 128 9.39 -5.32 -8.74
N LEU A 129 10.16 -6.40 -8.62
CA LEU A 129 11.55 -6.38 -8.19
C LEU A 129 12.38 -7.33 -9.07
N ALA A 130 13.43 -6.80 -9.69
CA ALA A 130 14.35 -7.58 -10.52
C ALA A 130 13.67 -8.47 -11.59
N GLY A 131 12.66 -7.94 -12.27
CA GLY A 131 11.93 -8.65 -13.33
C GLY A 131 10.93 -9.70 -12.84
N ARG A 132 10.61 -9.71 -11.55
CA ARG A 132 9.65 -10.62 -10.93
C ARG A 132 8.53 -9.86 -10.25
N LEU A 133 7.34 -10.47 -10.20
CA LEU A 133 6.18 -9.94 -9.52
C LEU A 133 6.02 -10.65 -8.17
N TYR A 134 5.76 -9.87 -7.12
CA TYR A 134 5.53 -10.38 -5.78
C TYR A 134 4.21 -9.85 -5.20
N ALA A 135 3.52 -10.70 -4.45
CA ALA A 135 2.45 -10.31 -3.55
C ALA A 135 3.03 -10.11 -2.15
N THR A 136 2.90 -8.89 -1.62
CA THR A 136 3.52 -8.51 -0.35
C THR A 136 2.51 -8.08 0.69
N LYS A 137 2.92 -8.18 1.94
CA LYS A 137 2.28 -7.62 3.12
C LYS A 137 3.30 -7.57 4.26
N GLU A 138 3.15 -6.59 5.15
CA GLU A 138 4.09 -6.36 6.25
C GLU A 138 4.02 -7.38 7.41
N ASP A 139 3.23 -8.43 7.32
CA ASP A 139 3.06 -9.46 8.34
C ASP A 139 3.72 -10.81 8.02
N GLY A 140 4.48 -10.89 6.95
CA GLY A 140 5.20 -12.10 6.54
C GLY A 140 6.06 -11.87 5.32
N LEU A 141 6.64 -12.94 4.81
CA LEU A 141 7.51 -12.91 3.63
C LEU A 141 6.67 -12.85 2.34
N PRO A 142 7.20 -12.24 1.25
CA PRO A 142 6.49 -12.11 -0.01
C PRO A 142 6.30 -13.45 -0.73
N TYR A 143 5.24 -13.53 -1.52
CA TYR A 143 5.01 -14.64 -2.45
C TYR A 143 5.30 -14.20 -3.89
N GLU A 144 6.11 -14.97 -4.60
CA GLU A 144 6.34 -14.75 -6.03
C GLU A 144 5.11 -15.19 -6.84
N ILE A 145 4.70 -14.32 -7.76
CA ILE A 145 3.54 -14.50 -8.63
C ILE A 145 4.00 -14.55 -10.09
N ASP A 146 3.49 -15.49 -10.85
CA ASP A 146 3.71 -15.49 -12.29
C ASP A 146 2.98 -14.29 -12.93
N PRO A 147 3.69 -13.39 -13.66
CA PRO A 147 3.09 -12.14 -14.12
C PRO A 147 2.03 -12.33 -15.23
N ASN A 148 1.96 -13.48 -15.88
CA ASN A 148 1.00 -13.74 -16.96
C ASN A 148 -0.19 -14.60 -16.52
N SER A 149 0.07 -15.67 -15.79
CA SER A 149 -0.98 -16.58 -15.30
C SER A 149 -1.56 -16.18 -13.95
N LEU A 150 -0.87 -15.33 -13.18
CA LEU A 150 -1.10 -15.00 -11.78
C LEU A 150 -0.99 -16.22 -10.83
N ALA A 151 -0.41 -17.29 -11.26
CA ALA A 151 -0.17 -18.45 -10.41
C ALA A 151 0.83 -18.08 -9.29
N THR A 152 0.51 -18.43 -8.06
CA THR A 152 1.44 -18.32 -6.94
C THR A 152 2.53 -19.37 -7.08
N ARG A 153 3.80 -18.94 -7.12
CA ARG A 153 4.96 -19.83 -7.24
C ARG A 153 5.40 -20.30 -5.85
N SER A 154 6.07 -19.44 -5.11
CA SER A 154 6.59 -19.77 -3.77
C SER A 154 6.69 -18.53 -2.90
N GLN A 155 6.71 -18.73 -1.59
CA GLN A 155 7.19 -17.72 -0.65
C GLN A 155 8.71 -17.63 -0.77
N THR A 156 9.28 -16.42 -0.61
CA THR A 156 10.72 -16.22 -0.75
C THR A 156 11.31 -15.50 0.44
N ASP A 157 12.46 -15.97 0.87
CA ASP A 157 13.39 -15.31 1.81
C ASP A 157 14.64 -14.79 1.07
N PHE A 158 14.55 -14.68 -0.27
CA PHE A 158 15.66 -14.25 -1.13
C PHE A 158 16.93 -15.11 -0.93
N GLU A 159 16.76 -16.43 -1.06
CA GLU A 159 17.83 -17.43 -0.94
C GLU A 159 18.49 -17.45 0.46
N GLY A 160 17.70 -17.26 1.53
CA GLY A 160 18.16 -17.20 2.90
C GLY A 160 18.91 -15.93 3.28
N ARG A 161 18.88 -14.92 2.42
CA ARG A 161 19.57 -13.63 2.66
C ARG A 161 18.72 -12.63 3.40
N TRP A 162 17.41 -12.73 3.33
CA TRP A 162 16.48 -11.88 4.08
C TRP A 162 16.37 -12.34 5.54
N ARG A 163 16.77 -11.50 6.49
CA ARG A 163 16.91 -11.83 7.91
C ARG A 163 15.84 -11.22 8.80
N SER A 164 14.62 -11.16 8.29
CA SER A 164 13.45 -10.76 9.06
C SER A 164 12.32 -11.75 8.83
N GLN A 165 11.46 -11.94 9.83
CA GLN A 165 10.23 -12.72 9.67
C GLN A 165 9.16 -12.02 8.85
N THR A 166 9.33 -10.71 8.60
CA THR A 166 8.38 -9.86 7.89
C THR A 166 9.07 -9.13 6.72
N PHE A 167 8.28 -8.64 5.78
CA PHE A 167 8.75 -7.85 4.65
C PHE A 167 7.83 -6.66 4.44
N THR A 168 8.34 -5.50 4.04
CA THR A 168 7.52 -4.31 3.80
C THR A 168 6.50 -4.52 2.67
N ALA A 169 5.36 -3.86 2.77
CA ALA A 169 4.44 -3.71 1.65
C ALA A 169 4.89 -2.59 0.66
N HIS A 170 5.82 -1.72 1.06
CA HIS A 170 6.23 -0.52 0.30
C HIS A 170 7.74 -0.43 0.09
N PRO A 171 8.37 -1.38 -0.62
CA PRO A 171 9.76 -1.20 -1.03
C PRO A 171 9.89 0.00 -1.98
N LYS A 172 11.04 0.67 -1.97
CA LYS A 172 11.30 1.82 -2.84
C LYS A 172 12.41 1.52 -3.85
N LEU A 173 12.09 1.73 -5.11
CA LEU A 173 13.04 1.65 -6.21
C LEU A 173 13.72 3.01 -6.42
N ASP A 174 15.03 3.01 -6.47
CA ASP A 174 15.81 4.13 -6.95
C ASP A 174 15.81 4.13 -8.50
N PRO A 175 15.15 5.09 -9.16
CA PRO A 175 15.02 5.09 -10.61
C PRO A 175 16.37 5.38 -11.32
N VAL A 176 17.37 5.91 -10.61
CA VAL A 176 18.69 6.24 -11.16
C VAL A 176 19.62 5.03 -11.08
N THR A 177 19.75 4.42 -9.92
CA THR A 177 20.66 3.28 -9.70
C THR A 177 20.00 1.94 -9.99
N GLY A 178 18.66 1.85 -9.95
CA GLY A 178 17.89 0.62 -10.05
C GLY A 178 18.03 -0.27 -8.81
N GLU A 179 18.56 0.25 -7.71
CA GLU A 179 18.56 -0.41 -6.41
C GLU A 179 17.15 -0.34 -5.79
N THR A 180 16.75 -1.40 -5.12
CA THR A 180 15.50 -1.43 -4.37
C THR A 180 15.80 -1.54 -2.89
N PHE A 181 15.15 -0.72 -2.08
CA PHE A 181 15.26 -0.75 -0.63
C PHE A 181 13.98 -1.31 -0.02
N ALA A 182 14.15 -2.21 0.94
CA ALA A 182 13.05 -2.83 1.67
C ALA A 182 13.42 -2.99 3.14
N TYR A 183 12.42 -3.14 3.99
CA TYR A 183 12.60 -3.40 5.42
C TYR A 183 11.57 -4.40 5.94
N GLY A 184 11.84 -4.99 7.10
CA GLY A 184 10.89 -5.73 7.91
C GLY A 184 10.97 -5.25 9.34
N TYR A 185 9.85 -5.01 9.97
CA TYR A 185 9.76 -4.65 11.39
C TYR A 185 9.11 -5.78 12.17
N GLU A 186 9.27 -5.80 13.49
CA GLU A 186 9.10 -7.03 14.27
C GLU A 186 9.95 -8.15 13.65
N ALA A 187 11.19 -7.81 13.28
CA ALA A 187 12.03 -8.64 12.41
C ALA A 187 12.45 -9.95 13.06
N SER A 188 12.64 -9.99 14.38
CA SER A 188 12.96 -11.19 15.16
C SER A 188 11.72 -11.93 15.66
N GLY A 189 10.53 -11.40 15.43
CA GLY A 189 9.28 -12.01 15.86
C GLY A 189 8.32 -11.03 16.51
N LEU A 190 7.21 -11.58 16.96
CA LEU A 190 6.06 -10.86 17.46
C LEU A 190 6.41 -9.89 18.59
N CYS A 191 5.99 -8.63 18.48
CA CYS A 191 6.25 -7.53 19.42
C CYS A 191 7.73 -7.17 19.61
N SER A 192 8.64 -7.66 18.78
CA SER A 192 10.02 -7.18 18.81
C SER A 192 10.13 -5.76 18.26
N ARG A 193 11.13 -4.99 18.74
CA ARG A 193 11.35 -3.62 18.28
C ARG A 193 12.36 -3.53 17.14
N ASP A 194 13.00 -4.63 16.81
CA ASP A 194 14.04 -4.64 15.80
C ASP A 194 13.46 -4.48 14.38
N VAL A 195 14.21 -3.73 13.61
CA VAL A 195 13.93 -3.44 12.20
C VAL A 195 15.13 -3.87 11.37
N PHE A 196 14.88 -4.73 10.40
CA PHE A 196 15.86 -5.15 9.40
C PHE A 196 15.63 -4.36 8.12
N VAL A 197 16.66 -3.79 7.55
CA VAL A 197 16.62 -3.03 6.29
C VAL A 197 17.63 -3.61 5.32
N ALA A 198 17.27 -3.74 4.05
CA ALA A 198 18.17 -4.24 3.03
C ALA A 198 18.08 -3.46 1.72
N CYS A 199 19.19 -3.43 1.00
CA CYS A 199 19.30 -2.92 -0.35
C CYS A 199 19.50 -4.07 -1.33
N PHE A 200 18.66 -4.14 -2.34
CA PHE A 200 18.76 -5.07 -3.46
C PHE A 200 19.40 -4.38 -4.66
N ASP A 201 20.29 -5.07 -5.35
CA ASP A 201 20.79 -4.64 -6.65
C ASP A 201 19.76 -4.89 -7.77
N LYS A 202 20.05 -4.46 -9.00
CA LYS A 202 19.17 -4.67 -10.17
C LYS A 202 18.87 -6.14 -10.46
N ALA A 203 19.69 -7.06 -9.97
CA ALA A 203 19.49 -8.51 -10.13
C ALA A 203 18.69 -9.12 -8.96
N GLY A 204 18.26 -8.32 -8.00
CA GLY A 204 17.50 -8.77 -6.83
C GLY A 204 18.36 -9.41 -5.74
N ARG A 205 19.67 -9.18 -5.73
CA ARG A 205 20.57 -9.69 -4.70
C ARG A 205 20.74 -8.65 -3.60
N ILE A 206 20.67 -9.07 -2.35
CA ILE A 206 20.93 -8.21 -1.20
C ILE A 206 22.41 -7.88 -1.16
N THR A 207 22.75 -6.60 -1.18
CA THR A 207 24.12 -6.06 -1.23
C THR A 207 24.51 -5.30 0.03
N ARG A 208 23.54 -4.73 0.74
CA ARG A 208 23.74 -3.98 1.99
C ARG A 208 22.60 -4.25 2.95
N GLU A 209 22.93 -4.22 4.25
CA GLU A 209 21.99 -4.48 5.33
C GLU A 209 22.22 -3.50 6.48
N TRP A 210 21.12 -3.11 7.14
CA TRP A 210 21.12 -2.33 8.39
C TRP A 210 20.16 -2.97 9.38
N ARG A 211 20.41 -2.77 10.65
CA ARG A 211 19.52 -3.22 11.72
C ARG A 211 19.51 -2.20 12.85
N PHE A 212 18.34 -1.92 13.40
CA PHE A 212 18.18 -1.04 14.55
C PHE A 212 16.94 -1.41 15.36
N ASP A 213 16.91 -0.97 16.62
CA ASP A 213 15.73 -1.06 17.46
C ASP A 213 14.90 0.24 17.34
N ALA A 214 13.61 0.10 17.02
CA ALA A 214 12.67 1.20 17.10
C ALA A 214 12.54 1.70 18.56
N PRO A 215 12.28 3.00 18.79
CA PRO A 215 12.10 3.56 20.13
C PRO A 215 11.02 2.84 20.96
N HIS A 216 9.97 2.36 20.29
CA HIS A 216 8.93 1.48 20.83
C HIS A 216 8.36 0.62 19.69
N THR A 217 7.65 -0.45 20.02
CA THR A 217 6.92 -1.22 19.01
C THR A 217 5.97 -0.28 18.26
N SER A 218 6.08 -0.25 16.95
CA SER A 218 5.26 0.61 16.11
C SER A 218 4.93 -0.10 14.82
N MET A 219 3.73 0.14 14.29
CA MET A 219 3.44 -0.20 12.90
C MET A 219 4.26 0.72 11.99
N LEU A 220 5.13 0.13 11.20
CA LEU A 220 5.95 0.82 10.20
C LEU A 220 5.44 0.43 8.83
N HIS A 221 4.63 1.30 8.20
CA HIS A 221 3.88 0.91 7.00
C HIS A 221 4.61 1.26 5.71
N ASP A 222 5.16 2.46 5.62
CA ASP A 222 5.85 2.96 4.41
C ASP A 222 7.16 3.67 4.79
N MET A 223 7.96 4.05 3.82
CA MET A 223 9.20 4.79 3.98
C MET A 223 9.44 5.78 2.86
N TRP A 224 10.31 6.75 3.08
CA TRP A 224 10.87 7.61 2.04
C TRP A 224 12.27 7.17 1.63
N LEU A 225 12.60 7.46 0.39
CA LEU A 225 13.93 7.31 -0.17
C LEU A 225 14.42 8.67 -0.66
N THR A 226 15.67 9.02 -0.33
CA THR A 226 16.39 10.15 -0.90
C THR A 226 17.67 9.66 -1.57
N GLN A 227 18.44 10.56 -2.18
CA GLN A 227 19.72 10.22 -2.78
C GLN A 227 20.70 9.63 -1.75
N GLU A 228 20.62 10.07 -0.49
CA GLU A 228 21.61 9.76 0.55
C GLU A 228 21.02 8.94 1.70
N TYR A 229 19.70 8.93 1.89
CA TYR A 229 19.06 8.34 3.07
C TYR A 229 17.77 7.58 2.74
N LEU A 230 17.47 6.60 3.58
CA LEU A 230 16.11 6.12 3.80
C LEU A 230 15.56 6.78 5.06
N VAL A 231 14.26 7.03 5.09
CA VAL A 231 13.59 7.52 6.29
C VAL A 231 12.35 6.67 6.57
N ILE A 232 12.33 6.03 7.74
CA ILE A 232 11.20 5.22 8.18
C ILE A 232 10.47 5.99 9.30
N PRO A 233 9.18 6.35 9.12
CA PRO A 233 8.39 6.97 10.15
C PRO A 233 7.79 5.93 11.09
N GLY A 234 7.73 6.23 12.38
CA GLY A 234 6.97 5.50 13.37
C GLY A 234 6.17 6.42 14.27
N GLY A 235 5.22 5.89 14.99
CA GLY A 235 4.31 6.69 15.80
C GLY A 235 3.51 5.89 16.82
N GLY A 236 2.33 6.38 17.15
CA GLY A 236 1.50 5.89 18.26
C GLY A 236 0.75 4.58 18.03
N LEU A 237 0.85 3.94 16.85
CA LEU A 237 0.21 2.65 16.62
C LEU A 237 1.12 1.53 17.17
N VAL A 238 0.81 1.04 18.38
CA VAL A 238 1.68 0.18 19.20
C VAL A 238 1.08 -1.20 19.47
N THR A 239 1.93 -2.12 19.91
CA THR A 239 1.53 -3.44 20.39
C THR A 239 2.40 -3.90 21.57
N SER A 240 1.96 -4.93 22.30
CA SER A 240 2.74 -5.63 23.30
C SER A 240 2.32 -7.09 23.41
N ARG A 241 3.19 -7.94 23.95
CA ARG A 241 2.88 -9.37 24.12
C ARG A 241 1.67 -9.58 25.03
N ASP A 242 1.63 -8.91 26.19
CA ASP A 242 0.51 -9.00 27.13
C ASP A 242 -0.83 -8.61 26.49
N TRP A 243 -0.79 -7.61 25.60
CA TRP A 243 -1.95 -7.17 24.83
C TRP A 243 -2.46 -8.26 23.89
N LEU A 244 -1.56 -8.97 23.20
CA LEU A 244 -1.90 -10.04 22.29
C LEU A 244 -2.38 -11.30 23.00
N GLU A 245 -1.72 -11.68 24.12
CA GLU A 245 -2.11 -12.81 24.96
C GLU A 245 -3.49 -12.61 25.58
N ALA A 246 -3.89 -11.36 25.83
CA ALA A 246 -5.25 -11.02 26.23
C ALA A 246 -6.29 -11.14 25.10
N GLY A 247 -5.91 -11.66 23.91
CA GLY A 247 -6.80 -11.89 22.77
C GLY A 247 -7.26 -10.62 22.06
N LYS A 248 -6.53 -9.51 22.19
CA LYS A 248 -6.89 -8.23 21.56
C LYS A 248 -6.34 -8.13 20.13
N LYS A 249 -6.82 -7.11 19.39
CA LYS A 249 -6.27 -6.77 18.06
C LYS A 249 -4.79 -6.43 18.17
N HIS A 250 -3.99 -6.72 17.14
CA HIS A 250 -2.54 -6.52 17.20
C HIS A 250 -2.17 -5.07 17.52
N TRP A 251 -2.80 -4.10 16.89
CA TRP A 251 -2.48 -2.69 17.02
C TRP A 251 -3.51 -1.95 17.87
N ALA A 252 -3.00 -1.00 18.66
CA ALA A 252 -3.78 0.02 19.33
C ALA A 252 -3.05 1.37 19.26
N TRP A 253 -3.81 2.47 19.26
CA TRP A 253 -3.25 3.81 19.23
C TRP A 253 -2.95 4.31 20.64
N ASP A 254 -1.71 4.76 20.86
CA ASP A 254 -1.27 5.41 22.08
C ASP A 254 -0.85 6.85 21.77
N SER A 255 -1.71 7.83 22.08
CA SER A 255 -1.46 9.25 21.85
C SER A 255 -0.33 9.83 22.70
N SER A 256 0.14 9.12 23.72
CA SER A 256 1.30 9.53 24.51
C SER A 256 2.64 9.30 23.77
N LYS A 257 2.65 8.55 22.68
CA LYS A 257 3.86 8.22 21.92
C LYS A 257 4.15 9.32 20.90
N PRO A 258 5.33 9.93 20.93
CA PRO A 258 5.74 10.86 19.89
C PRO A 258 5.93 10.14 18.56
N SER A 259 5.76 10.87 17.46
CA SER A 259 6.26 10.41 16.18
C SER A 259 7.77 10.44 16.15
N TRP A 260 8.36 9.52 15.44
CA TRP A 260 9.80 9.46 15.22
C TRP A 260 10.12 9.11 13.77
N TYR A 261 11.33 9.52 13.36
CA TYR A 261 11.85 9.29 12.02
C TYR A 261 13.24 8.68 12.14
N ALA A 262 13.39 7.40 11.72
CA ALA A 262 14.70 6.77 11.61
C ALA A 262 15.33 7.18 10.28
N VAL A 263 16.42 7.94 10.33
CA VAL A 263 17.20 8.38 9.18
C VAL A 263 18.40 7.44 9.02
N ILE A 264 18.38 6.64 7.96
CA ILE A 264 19.32 5.57 7.69
C ILE A 264 20.17 5.99 6.49
N PRO A 265 21.49 6.19 6.64
CA PRO A 265 22.35 6.54 5.51
C PRO A 265 22.47 5.37 4.54
N ARG A 266 22.36 5.63 3.25
CA ARG A 266 22.55 4.61 2.20
C ARG A 266 24.00 4.11 2.11
N THR A 267 24.94 4.93 2.57
CA THR A 267 26.36 4.62 2.71
C THR A 267 26.76 4.77 4.16
N GLY A 268 27.13 3.69 4.82
CA GLY A 268 27.41 3.69 6.25
C GLY A 268 26.82 2.45 6.95
N GLY A 269 26.98 2.36 8.25
CA GLY A 269 26.53 1.25 9.06
C GLY A 269 25.26 1.57 9.86
N SER A 270 24.84 0.58 10.65
CA SER A 270 23.70 0.75 11.56
C SER A 270 23.99 1.75 12.68
N GLU A 271 25.25 1.97 13.02
CA GLU A 271 25.73 2.95 14.02
C GLU A 271 25.51 4.42 13.58
N ASP A 272 25.34 4.65 12.28
CA ASP A 272 25.12 5.99 11.71
C ASP A 272 23.64 6.40 11.67
N ILE A 273 22.74 5.50 12.08
CA ILE A 273 21.29 5.76 12.08
C ILE A 273 20.96 6.82 13.13
N ARG A 274 20.20 7.84 12.71
CA ARG A 274 19.77 8.94 13.58
C ARG A 274 18.26 8.95 13.72
N PHE A 275 17.78 9.31 14.92
CA PHE A 275 16.36 9.48 15.20
C PHE A 275 16.01 10.95 15.39
N PHE A 276 14.89 11.36 14.77
CA PHE A 276 14.25 12.64 15.00
C PHE A 276 12.88 12.40 15.62
N PHE A 277 12.53 13.21 16.61
CA PHE A 277 11.26 13.10 17.33
C PHE A 277 10.41 14.32 17.11
N GLY A 278 9.12 14.15 16.86
CA GLY A 278 8.14 15.20 16.62
C GLY A 278 6.86 14.98 17.42
N PRO A 279 5.88 15.88 17.25
CA PRO A 279 4.58 15.73 17.88
C PRO A 279 3.88 14.48 17.37
N GLU A 280 2.81 14.05 18.07
CA GLU A 280 1.95 12.94 17.63
C GLU A 280 1.46 13.16 16.19
N ARG A 281 1.77 12.20 15.33
CA ARG A 281 1.32 12.18 13.91
C ARG A 281 1.05 10.75 13.47
N SER A 282 0.12 10.62 12.54
CA SER A 282 -0.08 9.40 11.76
C SER A 282 0.28 9.65 10.31
N ILE A 283 1.27 8.91 9.82
CA ILE A 283 1.73 8.91 8.43
C ILE A 283 1.60 7.47 7.95
N VAL A 284 0.71 7.23 6.98
CA VAL A 284 0.48 5.88 6.47
C VAL A 284 1.29 5.66 5.20
N HIS A 285 1.09 6.50 4.19
CA HIS A 285 1.85 6.43 2.94
C HIS A 285 2.66 7.70 2.71
N THR A 286 3.72 7.55 1.95
CA THR A 286 4.64 8.62 1.58
C THR A 286 4.37 9.09 0.15
N ALA A 287 4.67 10.36 -0.17
CA ALA A 287 4.61 10.85 -1.55
C ALA A 287 6.01 10.81 -2.18
N ASN A 288 6.89 11.71 -1.79
CA ASN A 288 8.27 11.77 -2.28
C ASN A 288 9.17 12.37 -1.20
N ALA A 289 10.50 12.28 -1.41
CA ALA A 289 11.48 12.91 -0.56
C ALA A 289 12.75 13.29 -1.35
N ARG A 290 13.56 14.18 -0.78
CA ARG A 290 14.86 14.53 -1.32
C ARG A 290 15.82 15.02 -0.25
N SER A 291 17.11 14.89 -0.49
CA SER A 291 18.17 15.50 0.30
C SER A 291 18.50 16.88 -0.28
N GLU A 292 18.62 17.89 0.57
CA GLU A 292 18.86 19.26 0.15
C GLU A 292 19.65 20.04 1.19
N ASN A 293 20.91 20.43 0.91
CA ASN A 293 21.74 21.29 1.76
C ASN A 293 21.83 20.86 3.24
N GLY A 294 22.05 19.55 3.48
CA GLY A 294 22.12 18.99 4.83
C GLY A 294 20.75 18.89 5.53
N ARG A 295 19.67 18.93 4.76
CA ARG A 295 18.30 18.68 5.19
C ARG A 295 17.69 17.53 4.41
N ILE A 296 16.74 16.85 4.99
CA ILE A 296 15.86 15.90 4.32
C ILE A 296 14.47 16.52 4.25
N VAL A 297 13.93 16.61 3.06
CA VAL A 297 12.58 17.09 2.77
C VAL A 297 11.70 15.91 2.46
N LEU A 298 10.65 15.69 3.25
CA LEU A 298 9.72 14.59 3.18
C LEU A 298 8.32 15.12 2.89
N GLU A 299 7.55 14.47 2.03
CA GLU A 299 6.18 14.88 1.72
C GLU A 299 5.24 13.68 1.86
N ALA A 300 4.10 13.91 2.56
CA ALA A 300 3.09 12.89 2.83
C ALA A 300 1.74 13.50 3.23
N PRO A 301 0.64 12.75 3.12
CA PRO A 301 -0.57 13.00 3.89
C PRO A 301 -0.34 12.73 5.37
N VAL A 302 -0.63 13.70 6.23
CA VAL A 302 -0.39 13.63 7.67
C VAL A 302 -1.68 13.90 8.44
N ALA A 303 -1.97 13.08 9.44
CA ALA A 303 -3.02 13.31 10.43
C ALA A 303 -2.42 13.58 11.81
N SER A 304 -3.13 14.32 12.65
CA SER A 304 -2.70 14.69 14.01
C SER A 304 -3.10 13.66 15.08
N GLY A 305 -3.37 12.42 14.72
CA GLY A 305 -3.77 11.35 15.64
C GLY A 305 -4.12 10.07 14.88
N ASN A 306 -4.84 9.15 15.54
CA ASN A 306 -5.23 7.87 14.95
C ASN A 306 -6.07 8.08 13.68
N ASN A 307 -5.61 7.57 12.56
CA ASN A 307 -6.37 7.55 11.31
C ASN A 307 -6.65 6.11 10.79
N TRP A 308 -6.52 5.12 11.67
CA TRP A 308 -6.81 3.72 11.40
C TRP A 308 -8.15 3.31 12.03
N PRO A 309 -9.24 3.22 11.27
CA PRO A 309 -10.58 3.01 11.83
C PRO A 309 -10.78 1.63 12.47
N TRP A 310 -9.85 0.72 12.25
CA TRP A 310 -9.93 -0.66 12.74
C TRP A 310 -9.23 -0.88 14.08
N PHE A 311 -8.37 0.05 14.49
CA PHE A 311 -7.56 -0.10 15.68
C PHE A 311 -8.00 0.89 16.75
N PRO A 312 -8.38 0.38 17.95
CA PRO A 312 -8.85 1.24 19.04
C PRO A 312 -7.68 2.05 19.64
N ASP A 313 -8.00 3.06 20.41
CA ASP A 313 -7.06 3.66 21.35
C ASP A 313 -6.73 2.66 22.48
N VAL A 314 -5.52 2.75 23.06
CA VAL A 314 -5.10 1.89 24.19
C VAL A 314 -6.03 2.01 25.39
N ASN A 315 -6.70 3.17 25.57
CA ASN A 315 -7.70 3.41 26.60
C ASN A 315 -9.11 2.96 26.22
N GLY A 316 -9.29 2.35 25.03
CA GLY A 316 -10.59 1.93 24.53
C GLY A 316 -11.47 3.06 23.98
N THR A 317 -10.92 4.26 23.78
CA THR A 317 -11.63 5.37 23.14
C THR A 317 -12.00 4.99 21.72
N PRO A 318 -13.26 5.14 21.30
CA PRO A 318 -13.65 4.85 19.92
C PRO A 318 -12.91 5.73 18.89
N TYR A 319 -12.61 5.14 17.74
CA TYR A 319 -12.05 5.87 16.62
C TYR A 319 -12.93 7.06 16.20
N LYS A 320 -12.30 8.20 15.99
CA LYS A 320 -12.91 9.37 15.37
C LYS A 320 -12.12 9.75 14.11
N PRO A 321 -12.80 9.97 12.97
CA PRO A 321 -12.12 10.42 11.75
C PRO A 321 -11.35 11.72 12.00
N ILE A 322 -10.08 11.73 11.59
CA ILE A 322 -9.22 12.91 11.64
C ILE A 322 -8.82 13.23 10.20
N PRO A 323 -9.01 14.47 9.72
CA PRO A 323 -8.59 14.88 8.40
C PRO A 323 -7.08 14.70 8.21
N ARG A 324 -6.70 14.28 7.02
CA ARG A 324 -5.31 14.24 6.57
C ARG A 324 -5.10 15.35 5.57
N THR A 325 -3.99 16.07 5.72
CA THR A 325 -3.59 17.12 4.78
C THR A 325 -2.21 16.83 4.23
N LEU A 326 -1.96 17.23 3.00
CA LEU A 326 -0.64 17.07 2.40
C LEU A 326 0.34 18.07 3.05
N ARG A 327 1.39 17.54 3.68
CA ARG A 327 2.40 18.31 4.39
C ARG A 327 3.80 17.98 3.88
N ARG A 328 4.68 18.98 4.03
CA ARG A 328 6.12 18.82 3.94
C ARG A 328 6.70 18.79 5.35
N ILE A 329 7.58 17.81 5.60
CA ILE A 329 8.30 17.63 6.85
C ILE A 329 9.79 17.78 6.54
N THR A 330 10.48 18.65 7.24
CA THR A 330 11.92 18.91 7.05
C THR A 330 12.71 18.47 8.27
N LEU A 331 13.68 17.59 8.05
CA LEU A 331 14.65 17.15 9.08
C LEU A 331 15.99 17.85 8.83
N ASP A 332 16.45 18.67 9.77
CA ASP A 332 17.74 19.39 9.64
C ASP A 332 18.88 18.54 10.25
N LEU A 333 19.65 17.87 9.39
CA LEU A 333 20.76 16.99 9.79
C LEU A 333 21.94 17.72 10.41
N ARG A 334 22.03 19.03 10.24
CA ARG A 334 23.12 19.86 10.80
C ARG A 334 22.92 20.12 12.30
N LYS A 335 21.70 19.93 12.81
CA LYS A 335 21.34 20.09 14.20
C LYS A 335 21.18 18.72 14.88
N LYS A 336 21.74 18.55 16.08
CA LYS A 336 21.75 17.27 16.77
C LYS A 336 20.36 16.85 17.27
N ASP A 337 19.58 17.77 17.81
CA ASP A 337 18.30 17.51 18.49
C ASP A 337 17.17 18.39 17.90
N ALA A 338 17.16 18.56 16.56
CA ALA A 338 16.13 19.34 15.90
C ALA A 338 14.82 18.58 15.86
N SER A 339 13.72 19.22 16.24
CA SER A 339 12.39 18.74 15.92
C SER A 339 12.11 18.90 14.42
N PRO A 340 11.33 18.00 13.83
CA PRO A 340 10.86 18.14 12.45
C PRO A 340 10.10 19.47 12.27
N GLU A 341 10.40 20.19 11.20
CA GLU A 341 9.65 21.38 10.79
C GLU A 341 8.53 20.95 9.84
N GLU A 342 7.30 21.42 10.04
CA GLU A 342 6.14 21.07 9.19
C GLU A 342 5.60 22.27 8.43
N GLU A 343 5.35 22.10 7.14
CA GLU A 343 4.68 23.05 6.25
C GLU A 343 3.40 22.42 5.69
N LEU A 344 2.27 23.11 5.75
CA LEU A 344 1.03 22.72 5.09
C LEU A 344 1.17 23.06 3.59
N LEU A 345 1.10 22.04 2.72
CA LEU A 345 1.18 22.23 1.27
C LEU A 345 -0.19 22.55 0.66
N PHE A 346 -1.22 21.80 1.11
CA PHE A 346 -2.61 22.00 0.69
C PHE A 346 -3.54 21.80 1.90
N ASP A 347 -4.45 22.76 2.09
CA ASP A 347 -5.47 22.72 3.16
C ASP A 347 -6.73 21.91 2.74
N THR A 348 -6.56 21.05 1.79
CA THR A 348 -7.64 20.19 1.33
C THR A 348 -7.44 18.80 1.91
N PRO A 349 -8.46 18.23 2.60
CA PRO A 349 -8.38 16.86 3.05
C PRO A 349 -8.14 15.91 1.90
N THR A 350 -7.23 14.96 2.09
CA THR A 350 -6.89 13.94 1.09
C THR A 350 -6.87 12.56 1.71
N THR A 351 -6.83 11.53 0.85
CA THR A 351 -6.61 10.17 1.33
C THR A 351 -5.13 9.88 1.58
N ASN A 352 -4.83 8.69 2.07
CA ASN A 352 -3.45 8.25 2.23
C ASN A 352 -2.79 7.82 0.92
N PHE A 353 -3.57 7.51 -0.13
CA PHE A 353 -3.05 6.90 -1.36
C PHE A 353 -2.50 7.95 -2.31
N THR A 354 -1.29 8.42 -2.01
CA THR A 354 -0.54 9.36 -2.85
C THR A 354 0.37 8.61 -3.81
N ARG A 355 0.36 9.02 -5.08
CA ARG A 355 1.27 8.51 -6.11
C ARG A 355 1.89 9.66 -6.88
N VAL A 356 3.11 9.45 -7.33
CA VAL A 356 3.85 10.41 -8.16
C VAL A 356 4.35 9.70 -9.42
N ASP A 357 4.93 10.43 -10.32
CA ASP A 357 5.75 9.85 -11.36
C ASP A 357 7.04 9.29 -10.73
N GLU A 358 7.13 7.98 -10.58
CA GLU A 358 8.21 7.31 -9.83
C GLU A 358 9.59 7.53 -10.45
N ARG A 359 9.68 7.99 -11.72
CA ARG A 359 10.93 8.41 -12.35
C ARG A 359 11.55 9.65 -11.68
N PHE A 360 10.71 10.42 -10.94
CA PHE A 360 11.09 11.62 -10.19
C PHE A 360 11.21 11.37 -8.68
N PHE A 361 11.29 10.11 -8.24
CA PHE A 361 11.64 9.83 -6.85
C PHE A 361 13.00 10.42 -6.50
N MET A 362 13.14 10.92 -5.27
CA MET A 362 14.34 11.55 -4.69
C MET A 362 14.71 12.90 -5.32
N GLN A 363 13.92 13.44 -6.23
CA GLN A 363 14.21 14.67 -6.97
C GLN A 363 13.12 15.72 -6.72
N PRO A 364 13.37 17.00 -7.05
CA PRO A 364 12.29 17.97 -7.20
C PRO A 364 11.26 17.46 -8.21
N TYR A 365 9.99 17.57 -7.88
CA TYR A 365 8.89 17.11 -8.70
C TYR A 365 7.71 18.08 -8.57
N ARG A 366 6.70 17.93 -9.41
CA ARG A 366 5.60 18.87 -9.51
C ARG A 366 4.25 18.26 -9.15
N TYR A 367 3.99 17.00 -9.54
CA TYR A 367 2.65 16.44 -9.48
C TYR A 367 2.50 15.29 -8.48
N ILE A 368 1.40 15.36 -7.69
CA ILE A 368 0.93 14.26 -6.83
C ILE A 368 -0.47 13.86 -7.30
N TYR A 369 -0.69 12.58 -7.49
CA TYR A 369 -1.99 12.00 -7.82
C TYR A 369 -2.56 11.32 -6.58
N VAL A 370 -3.85 11.55 -6.29
CA VAL A 370 -4.49 11.04 -5.07
C VAL A 370 -5.95 10.66 -5.33
N GLN A 371 -6.49 9.79 -4.49
CA GLN A 371 -7.92 9.74 -4.26
C GLN A 371 -8.33 10.98 -3.47
N HIS A 372 -9.44 11.59 -3.84
CA HIS A 372 -9.88 12.86 -3.28
C HIS A 372 -11.40 12.86 -3.06
N PHE A 373 -11.85 13.64 -2.10
CA PHE A 373 -13.26 14.00 -1.96
C PHE A 373 -13.43 15.44 -2.44
N ASP A 374 -14.13 15.61 -3.55
CA ASP A 374 -14.45 16.92 -4.11
C ASP A 374 -15.91 17.26 -3.77
N GLU A 375 -16.10 18.28 -2.96
CA GLU A 375 -17.42 18.71 -2.48
C GLU A 375 -18.35 19.14 -3.62
N SER A 376 -17.81 19.59 -4.74
CA SER A 376 -18.62 19.99 -5.92
C SER A 376 -19.34 18.80 -6.58
N PHE A 377 -18.88 17.57 -6.32
CA PHE A 377 -19.47 16.32 -6.80
C PHE A 377 -20.22 15.53 -5.71
N ASP A 378 -20.42 16.12 -4.53
CA ASP A 378 -21.07 15.43 -3.42
C ASP A 378 -22.58 15.21 -3.72
N SER A 379 -22.99 13.95 -3.80
CA SER A 379 -24.38 13.56 -3.96
C SER A 379 -25.09 13.36 -2.60
N GLY A 380 -24.43 13.67 -1.49
CA GLY A 380 -24.92 13.39 -0.12
C GLY A 380 -24.92 11.91 0.26
N LYS A 381 -24.42 11.03 -0.61
CA LYS A 381 -24.29 9.59 -0.36
C LYS A 381 -22.82 9.19 -0.36
N ARG A 382 -22.30 8.83 0.80
CA ARG A 382 -20.98 8.23 0.92
C ARG A 382 -21.04 6.75 0.59
N LEU A 383 -20.28 6.34 -0.43
CA LEU A 383 -20.36 5.01 -1.02
C LEU A 383 -19.31 4.05 -0.48
N ASP A 384 -18.22 4.59 0.05
CA ASP A 384 -17.13 3.79 0.56
C ASP A 384 -16.62 4.31 1.92
N ARG A 385 -15.71 3.54 2.49
CA ARG A 385 -15.07 3.80 3.79
C ARG A 385 -14.08 4.95 3.75
N PHE A 386 -13.54 5.26 2.59
CA PHE A 386 -12.52 6.29 2.40
C PHE A 386 -13.14 7.64 2.04
N ASP A 387 -14.46 7.68 1.84
CA ASP A 387 -15.21 8.89 1.52
C ASP A 387 -14.64 9.64 0.31
N THR A 388 -14.24 8.90 -0.74
CA THR A 388 -13.69 9.49 -1.96
C THR A 388 -14.68 9.39 -3.10
N ASN A 389 -14.73 10.44 -3.93
CA ASN A 389 -15.58 10.49 -5.10
C ASN A 389 -14.84 10.88 -6.38
N SER A 390 -13.58 11.29 -6.27
CA SER A 390 -12.78 11.80 -7.37
C SER A 390 -11.33 11.33 -7.31
N LEU A 391 -10.62 11.45 -8.42
CA LEU A 391 -9.17 11.48 -8.46
C LEU A 391 -8.72 12.92 -8.63
N ALA A 392 -7.63 13.29 -7.97
CA ALA A 392 -7.08 14.64 -8.10
C ALA A 392 -5.58 14.60 -8.40
N ARG A 393 -5.14 15.62 -9.15
CA ARG A 393 -3.75 15.98 -9.32
C ARG A 393 -3.46 17.27 -8.58
N PHE A 394 -2.58 17.23 -7.59
CA PHE A 394 -2.00 18.41 -6.96
C PHE A 394 -0.80 18.89 -7.78
N ASP A 395 -0.75 20.17 -8.06
CA ASP A 395 0.38 20.86 -8.67
C ASP A 395 1.12 21.65 -7.60
N LEU A 396 2.29 21.18 -7.19
CA LEU A 396 3.08 21.78 -6.10
C LEU A 396 3.67 23.13 -6.49
N GLN A 397 3.89 23.38 -7.76
CA GLN A 397 4.46 24.63 -8.28
C GLN A 397 3.40 25.73 -8.37
N GLU A 398 2.28 25.44 -9.02
CA GLU A 398 1.18 26.38 -9.23
C GLU A 398 0.23 26.49 -8.01
N LYS A 399 0.38 25.58 -7.03
CA LYS A 399 -0.49 25.48 -5.85
C LYS A 399 -1.96 25.30 -6.24
N THR A 400 -2.22 24.50 -7.29
CA THR A 400 -3.55 24.21 -7.81
C THR A 400 -3.90 22.74 -7.67
N LEU A 401 -5.20 22.46 -7.68
CA LEU A 401 -5.77 21.11 -7.69
C LEU A 401 -6.69 20.97 -8.90
N LYS A 402 -6.57 19.86 -9.63
CA LYS A 402 -7.49 19.49 -10.69
C LYS A 402 -8.07 18.12 -10.39
N SER A 403 -9.40 18.04 -10.29
CA SER A 403 -10.16 16.81 -10.03
C SER A 403 -10.78 16.24 -11.29
N TRP A 404 -10.96 14.92 -11.27
CA TRP A 404 -11.79 14.17 -12.21
C TRP A 404 -12.79 13.31 -11.44
N PHE A 405 -14.06 13.33 -11.88
CA PHE A 405 -15.17 12.63 -11.28
C PHE A 405 -15.71 11.55 -12.24
N PRO A 406 -15.79 10.27 -11.84
CA PRO A 406 -16.24 9.17 -12.70
C PRO A 406 -17.75 9.17 -12.95
N GLY A 407 -18.50 10.00 -12.26
CA GLY A 407 -19.96 10.02 -12.23
C GLY A 407 -20.56 9.46 -10.92
N PRO A 408 -21.85 9.69 -10.69
CA PRO A 408 -22.51 9.26 -9.45
C PRO A 408 -22.54 7.74 -9.31
N GLY A 409 -22.65 7.27 -8.06
CA GLY A 409 -22.75 5.85 -7.76
C GLY A 409 -21.45 5.06 -7.93
N ARG A 410 -20.31 5.74 -8.07
CA ARG A 410 -19.00 5.11 -8.28
C ARG A 410 -18.04 5.38 -7.14
N THR A 411 -17.28 4.35 -6.75
CA THR A 411 -16.12 4.47 -5.87
C THR A 411 -14.85 4.50 -6.69
N LEU A 412 -13.76 4.95 -6.09
CA LEU A 412 -12.44 4.97 -6.70
C LEU A 412 -11.40 4.33 -5.80
N GLN A 413 -10.30 3.89 -6.39
CA GLN A 413 -9.16 3.28 -5.70
C GLN A 413 -7.88 4.05 -6.06
N GLU A 414 -6.74 3.59 -5.51
CA GLU A 414 -5.45 4.25 -5.71
C GLU A 414 -5.17 4.53 -7.19
N PRO A 415 -4.82 5.77 -7.57
CA PRO A 415 -4.30 6.08 -8.90
C PRO A 415 -2.87 5.56 -9.06
N VAL A 416 -2.51 5.08 -10.25
CA VAL A 416 -1.12 4.76 -10.61
C VAL A 416 -0.75 5.53 -11.87
N PHE A 417 0.38 6.23 -11.84
CA PHE A 417 0.89 6.97 -12.98
C PHE A 417 1.66 6.04 -13.93
N ILE A 418 1.42 6.20 -15.23
CA ILE A 418 2.11 5.47 -16.30
C ILE A 418 2.73 6.51 -17.23
N PRO A 419 4.07 6.59 -17.35
CA PRO A 419 4.70 7.57 -18.23
C PRO A 419 4.41 7.25 -19.71
N LEU A 420 4.28 8.29 -20.53
CA LEU A 420 4.10 8.13 -21.97
C LEU A 420 5.31 7.44 -22.63
N SER A 421 6.50 7.72 -22.14
CA SER A 421 7.76 7.08 -22.50
C SER A 421 8.79 7.27 -21.39
N ALA A 422 9.91 6.55 -21.42
CA ALA A 422 10.98 6.68 -20.46
C ALA A 422 11.53 8.12 -20.34
N ASN A 423 11.51 8.89 -21.42
CA ASN A 423 12.02 10.27 -21.50
C ASN A 423 10.94 11.34 -21.54
N ALA A 424 9.67 10.99 -21.32
CA ALA A 424 8.58 11.96 -21.28
C ALA A 424 8.76 12.93 -20.11
N ALA A 425 8.33 14.18 -20.27
CA ALA A 425 8.35 15.14 -19.18
C ALA A 425 7.43 14.68 -18.04
N GLU A 426 7.67 15.19 -16.83
CA GLU A 426 6.84 14.86 -15.67
C GLU A 426 5.36 15.15 -15.95
N GLY A 427 4.51 14.21 -15.60
CA GLY A 427 3.08 14.27 -15.84
C GLY A 427 2.66 14.01 -17.29
N GLU A 428 3.59 13.78 -18.23
CA GLU A 428 3.27 13.29 -19.56
C GLU A 428 3.06 11.79 -19.54
N GLY A 429 1.79 11.37 -19.56
CA GLY A 429 1.43 9.97 -19.44
C GLY A 429 -0.02 9.81 -19.08
N PHE A 430 -0.27 8.71 -18.40
CA PHE A 430 -1.62 8.28 -18.04
C PHE A 430 -1.73 8.08 -16.53
N VAL A 431 -2.94 8.25 -16.02
CA VAL A 431 -3.32 7.76 -14.69
C VAL A 431 -4.30 6.63 -14.88
N VAL A 432 -4.00 5.49 -14.26
CA VAL A 432 -4.91 4.34 -14.20
C VAL A 432 -5.43 4.19 -12.78
N SER A 433 -6.74 3.98 -12.64
CA SER A 433 -7.39 3.63 -11.38
C SER A 433 -8.53 2.68 -11.63
N VAL A 434 -8.93 1.94 -10.60
CA VAL A 434 -10.11 1.07 -10.66
C VAL A 434 -11.15 1.60 -9.69
N GLY A 435 -12.41 1.45 -10.05
CA GLY A 435 -13.52 1.78 -9.20
C GLY A 435 -14.63 0.75 -9.31
N GLN A 436 -15.67 0.95 -8.53
CA GLN A 436 -16.86 0.12 -8.56
C GLN A 436 -18.07 0.98 -8.90
N ASN A 437 -18.80 0.60 -9.92
CA ASN A 437 -20.12 1.13 -10.19
C ASN A 437 -21.12 0.33 -9.33
N ILE A 438 -21.57 0.95 -8.25
CA ILE A 438 -22.41 0.30 -7.25
C ILE A 438 -23.79 -0.03 -7.82
N GLU A 439 -24.34 0.85 -8.64
CA GLU A 439 -25.68 0.71 -9.20
C GLU A 439 -25.76 -0.45 -10.19
N GLN A 440 -24.75 -0.58 -11.06
CA GLN A 440 -24.67 -1.66 -12.04
C GLN A 440 -24.03 -2.94 -11.50
N SER A 441 -23.45 -2.88 -10.29
CA SER A 441 -22.72 -4.00 -9.68
C SER A 441 -21.55 -4.50 -10.54
N VAL A 442 -20.79 -3.60 -11.14
CA VAL A 442 -19.64 -3.89 -11.99
C VAL A 442 -18.37 -3.19 -11.48
N THR A 443 -17.22 -3.66 -11.92
CA THR A 443 -15.91 -3.01 -11.72
C THR A 443 -15.50 -2.30 -13.00
N GLU A 444 -15.01 -1.07 -12.87
CA GLU A 444 -14.56 -0.24 -13.99
C GLU A 444 -13.07 0.13 -13.77
N LEU A 445 -12.24 -0.05 -14.80
CA LEU A 445 -10.91 0.55 -14.85
C LEU A 445 -11.00 1.84 -15.68
N TYR A 446 -10.43 2.89 -15.15
CA TYR A 446 -10.37 4.21 -15.78
C TYR A 446 -8.95 4.52 -16.23
N LEU A 447 -8.81 4.98 -17.46
CA LEU A 447 -7.55 5.48 -18.02
C LEU A 447 -7.73 6.97 -18.32
N LEU A 448 -6.93 7.80 -17.67
CA LEU A 448 -6.97 9.26 -17.80
C LEU A 448 -5.69 9.79 -18.44
N ASP A 449 -5.81 10.91 -19.19
CA ASP A 449 -4.67 11.78 -19.47
C ASP A 449 -4.19 12.41 -18.15
N ALA A 450 -2.95 12.17 -17.77
CA ALA A 450 -2.45 12.57 -16.46
C ALA A 450 -2.33 14.09 -16.28
N ARG A 451 -2.05 14.85 -17.35
CA ARG A 451 -1.97 16.32 -17.29
C ARG A 451 -3.35 16.95 -17.28
N ARG A 452 -4.24 16.47 -18.11
CA ARG A 452 -5.57 17.03 -18.26
C ARG A 452 -6.56 16.52 -17.24
N MET A 453 -6.26 15.40 -16.58
CA MET A 453 -7.22 14.70 -15.73
C MET A 453 -8.55 14.51 -16.47
N GLU A 454 -8.48 13.97 -17.68
CA GLU A 454 -9.61 13.69 -18.56
C GLU A 454 -9.63 12.21 -18.90
N GLU A 455 -10.81 11.61 -18.87
CA GLU A 455 -10.99 10.19 -19.20
C GLU A 455 -10.74 9.94 -20.68
N LEU A 456 -9.85 9.01 -20.99
CA LEU A 456 -9.56 8.54 -22.34
C LEU A 456 -10.31 7.25 -22.65
N ALA A 457 -10.36 6.35 -21.68
CA ALA A 457 -11.02 5.07 -21.81
C ALA A 457 -11.52 4.54 -20.46
N ARG A 458 -12.56 3.72 -20.53
CA ARG A 458 -13.12 2.95 -19.42
C ARG A 458 -13.25 1.50 -19.86
N VAL A 459 -12.73 0.58 -19.02
CA VAL A 459 -12.87 -0.87 -19.22
C VAL A 459 -13.83 -1.40 -18.19
N THR A 460 -14.91 -2.06 -18.61
CA THR A 460 -15.95 -2.57 -17.72
C THR A 460 -15.86 -4.09 -17.59
N LEU A 461 -15.82 -4.58 -16.34
CA LEU A 461 -15.98 -6.00 -16.03
C LEU A 461 -17.46 -6.30 -15.75
N PRO A 462 -18.02 -7.43 -16.20
CA PRO A 462 -19.44 -7.77 -15.99
C PRO A 462 -19.73 -8.24 -14.54
N PHE A 463 -18.84 -7.97 -13.60
CA PHE A 463 -18.95 -8.35 -12.18
C PHE A 463 -18.19 -7.36 -11.29
N ARG A 464 -18.47 -7.42 -10.00
CA ARG A 464 -17.72 -6.66 -8.99
C ARG A 464 -16.54 -7.47 -8.46
N THR A 465 -15.41 -6.79 -8.26
CA THR A 465 -14.26 -7.31 -7.51
C THR A 465 -14.19 -6.64 -6.15
N SER A 466 -13.44 -7.23 -5.23
CA SER A 466 -13.13 -6.57 -3.96
C SER A 466 -12.28 -5.32 -4.20
N PRO A 467 -12.38 -4.29 -3.34
CA PRO A 467 -11.55 -3.10 -3.43
C PRO A 467 -10.07 -3.46 -3.30
N GLN A 468 -9.21 -2.87 -4.15
CA GLN A 468 -7.77 -3.02 -4.01
C GLN A 468 -7.26 -2.28 -2.77
N ILE A 469 -6.07 -2.68 -2.29
CA ILE A 469 -5.24 -1.85 -1.44
C ILE A 469 -4.29 -1.06 -2.33
N HIS A 470 -3.39 -1.74 -3.05
CA HIS A 470 -2.44 -1.08 -3.95
C HIS A 470 -2.42 -1.68 -5.34
N GLY A 471 -1.92 -0.88 -6.29
CA GLY A 471 -1.67 -1.28 -7.66
C GLY A 471 -0.24 -1.01 -8.11
N ALA A 472 0.19 -1.72 -9.17
CA ALA A 472 1.45 -1.47 -9.85
C ALA A 472 1.29 -1.66 -11.36
N TRP A 473 2.01 -0.84 -12.12
CA TRP A 473 2.11 -1.01 -13.57
C TRP A 473 3.38 -1.77 -13.92
N GLY A 474 3.24 -2.85 -14.68
CA GLY A 474 4.35 -3.57 -15.30
C GLY A 474 4.24 -3.53 -16.81
N ASP A 475 5.37 -3.39 -17.48
CA ASP A 475 5.47 -3.40 -18.94
C ASP A 475 6.54 -4.40 -19.39
N PRO A 476 6.74 -4.64 -20.71
CA PRO A 476 7.73 -5.57 -21.19
C PRO A 476 9.18 -5.23 -20.83
N THR A 477 9.48 -4.01 -20.35
CA THR A 477 10.81 -3.62 -19.87
C THR A 477 11.04 -4.02 -18.42
N THR A 478 9.96 -4.19 -17.65
CA THR A 478 9.99 -4.50 -16.21
C THR A 478 9.60 -5.93 -15.88
N LEU A 479 8.78 -6.57 -16.71
CA LEU A 479 8.31 -7.94 -16.53
C LEU A 479 8.28 -8.72 -17.86
N PRO A 480 8.44 -10.06 -17.84
CA PRO A 480 8.35 -10.91 -19.03
C PRO A 480 6.87 -11.11 -19.46
N LEU A 481 6.23 -10.07 -19.96
CA LEU A 481 4.83 -10.09 -20.40
C LEU A 481 4.67 -10.73 -21.78
N GLN A 482 3.61 -11.55 -21.90
CA GLN A 482 3.19 -12.21 -23.15
C GLN A 482 2.13 -11.38 -23.91
#